data_3c64d63e50c9747f2f1d4322791fb088
#
_entry.id   3c64d63e50c9747f2f1d4322791fb088
#
_cell.length_a   1.000
_cell.length_b   1.000
_cell.length_c   1.000
_cell.angle_alpha   90.00
_cell.angle_beta   90.00
_cell.angle_gamma   90.00
#
_symmetry.space_group_name_H-M   'P 1'
#
loop_
_entity.id
_entity.type
_entity.pdbx_description
1 polymer ?
#
loop_
_entity_poly.entity_id
_entity_poly.type
_entity_poly.pdbx_seq_one_letter_code
_entity_poly.pdbx_strand_id
1 'polypeptide(L)'
;MYAKCGCLDASRKVFLVMGDRRNVVTWSTLISCYGVHGKGKEALALYDKMIQRGLKPNSVTFTSILSSCSHSGLVNEGQALFDSMMRDYGLEPCVEHYACIVDLLGRAGRTKEALKLIKSMPMKPIASVWGALLNACAMHRNVEVGEVAAYELFELEPRNSSNYIALCGIYESVGMLDKVAIMRARMHELGMTKAPGCSWIHMKGRVQVFYQGDVCCPSEMVLDVLDGLYKIMAIRSLRDTNHELNWLEGS
;
A
#
# COMPACT_ATOMS: atom_id res chain seq x y z
N MET A 1 -7.59 -2.10 14.00
CA MET A 1 -7.14 -3.46 14.33
C MET A 1 -7.69 -4.49 13.35
N TYR A 2 -9.00 -4.72 13.26
CA TYR A 2 -9.61 -5.76 12.39
C TYR A 2 -9.24 -5.68 10.91
N ALA A 3 -9.12 -4.47 10.32
CA ALA A 3 -8.71 -4.30 8.93
C ALA A 3 -7.30 -4.83 8.65
N LYS A 4 -6.36 -4.55 9.56
CA LYS A 4 -4.97 -5.05 9.44
C LYS A 4 -4.88 -6.59 9.59
N CYS A 5 -5.90 -7.21 10.19
CA CYS A 5 -6.02 -8.67 10.31
C CYS A 5 -6.83 -9.29 9.16
N GLY A 6 -7.13 -8.56 8.10
CA GLY A 6 -7.86 -9.05 6.94
C GLY A 6 -9.36 -9.27 7.16
N CYS A 7 -9.94 -8.77 8.27
CA CYS A 7 -11.35 -9.00 8.62
C CYS A 7 -12.20 -7.74 8.38
N LEU A 8 -12.59 -7.50 7.13
CA LEU A 8 -13.43 -6.37 6.74
C LEU A 8 -14.82 -6.44 7.41
N ASP A 9 -15.43 -7.63 7.47
CA ASP A 9 -16.76 -7.82 8.08
C ASP A 9 -16.80 -7.46 9.56
N ALA A 10 -15.75 -7.79 10.32
CA ALA A 10 -15.68 -7.38 11.71
C ALA A 10 -15.58 -5.85 11.83
N SER A 11 -14.82 -5.19 10.96
CA SER A 11 -14.73 -3.72 10.90
C SER A 11 -16.08 -3.08 10.60
N ARG A 12 -16.85 -3.65 9.66
CA ARG A 12 -18.23 -3.22 9.32
C ARG A 12 -19.16 -3.38 10.50
N LYS A 13 -19.16 -4.56 11.14
CA LYS A 13 -20.03 -4.82 12.31
C LYS A 13 -19.78 -3.83 13.44
N VAL A 14 -18.50 -3.57 13.77
CA VAL A 14 -18.15 -2.57 14.79
C VAL A 14 -18.67 -1.19 14.39
N PHE A 15 -18.46 -0.76 13.15
CA PHE A 15 -18.95 0.52 12.64
C PHE A 15 -20.47 0.62 12.74
N LEU A 16 -21.22 -0.44 12.42
CA LEU A 16 -22.70 -0.46 12.53
C LEU A 16 -23.18 -0.33 13.97
N VAL A 17 -22.56 -1.07 14.89
CA VAL A 17 -22.91 -1.03 16.32
C VAL A 17 -22.66 0.34 16.95
N MET A 18 -21.74 1.15 16.40
CA MET A 18 -21.48 2.50 16.92
C MET A 18 -22.66 3.48 16.76
N GLY A 19 -23.58 3.24 15.82
CA GLY A 19 -24.77 4.08 15.63
C GLY A 19 -24.42 5.57 15.53
N ASP A 20 -25.07 6.41 16.36
CA ASP A 20 -24.88 7.87 16.37
C ASP A 20 -23.51 8.32 16.94
N ARG A 21 -22.74 7.41 17.52
CA ARG A 21 -21.37 7.71 18.02
C ARG A 21 -20.33 7.76 16.90
N ARG A 22 -20.72 7.59 15.62
CA ARG A 22 -19.82 7.67 14.47
C ARG A 22 -19.35 9.10 14.29
N ASN A 23 -18.04 9.27 14.21
CA ASN A 23 -17.37 10.56 13.99
C ASN A 23 -16.41 10.44 12.79
N VAL A 24 -15.75 11.53 12.41
CA VAL A 24 -14.80 11.57 11.28
C VAL A 24 -13.74 10.47 11.37
N VAL A 25 -13.24 10.17 12.58
CA VAL A 25 -12.21 9.13 12.78
C VAL A 25 -12.75 7.74 12.42
N THR A 26 -13.98 7.42 12.84
CA THR A 26 -14.58 6.10 12.55
C THR A 26 -14.89 5.92 11.07
N TRP A 27 -15.34 6.98 10.40
CA TRP A 27 -15.55 6.97 8.95
C TRP A 27 -14.23 6.82 8.20
N SER A 28 -13.20 7.63 8.51
CA SER A 28 -11.87 7.53 7.88
C SER A 28 -11.24 6.15 8.08
N THR A 29 -11.43 5.56 9.27
CA THR A 29 -10.96 4.21 9.56
C THR A 29 -11.64 3.17 8.68
N LEU A 30 -12.98 3.26 8.51
CA LEU A 30 -13.70 2.32 7.65
C LEU A 30 -13.33 2.50 6.17
N ILE A 31 -13.21 3.73 5.69
CA ILE A 31 -12.74 4.06 4.34
C ILE A 31 -11.37 3.41 4.09
N SER A 32 -10.42 3.59 5.02
CA SER A 32 -9.09 2.96 4.94
C SER A 32 -9.18 1.43 4.92
N CYS A 33 -10.09 0.83 5.72
CA CYS A 33 -10.33 -0.62 5.71
C CYS A 33 -10.73 -1.13 4.31
N TYR A 34 -11.66 -0.45 3.66
CA TYR A 34 -12.09 -0.81 2.30
C TYR A 34 -10.95 -0.66 1.30
N GLY A 35 -10.17 0.42 1.40
CA GLY A 35 -9.01 0.66 0.54
C GLY A 35 -7.97 -0.44 0.60
N VAL A 36 -7.58 -0.87 1.81
CA VAL A 36 -6.61 -1.97 2.01
C VAL A 36 -7.07 -3.28 1.37
N HIS A 37 -8.40 -3.49 1.26
CA HIS A 37 -8.99 -4.66 0.61
C HIS A 37 -9.27 -4.46 -0.89
N GLY A 38 -8.76 -3.39 -1.51
CA GLY A 38 -8.94 -3.11 -2.94
C GLY A 38 -10.36 -2.70 -3.34
N LYS A 39 -11.19 -2.30 -2.36
CA LYS A 39 -12.59 -1.90 -2.54
C LYS A 39 -12.73 -0.38 -2.60
N GLY A 40 -12.05 0.25 -3.57
CA GLY A 40 -11.98 1.70 -3.67
C GLY A 40 -13.31 2.36 -4.01
N LYS A 41 -14.15 1.71 -4.83
CA LYS A 41 -15.48 2.26 -5.17
C LYS A 41 -16.38 2.36 -3.94
N GLU A 42 -16.36 1.34 -3.10
CA GLU A 42 -17.10 1.31 -1.85
C GLU A 42 -16.51 2.31 -0.83
N ALA A 43 -15.18 2.49 -0.84
CA ALA A 43 -14.53 3.52 -0.03
C ALA A 43 -14.99 4.93 -0.44
N LEU A 44 -15.11 5.22 -1.75
CA LEU A 44 -15.68 6.47 -2.27
C LEU A 44 -17.13 6.64 -1.84
N ALA A 45 -17.97 5.62 -1.97
CA ALA A 45 -19.37 5.68 -1.53
C ALA A 45 -19.50 5.95 -0.02
N LEU A 46 -18.58 5.42 0.80
CA LEU A 46 -18.52 5.74 2.24
C LEU A 46 -18.07 7.17 2.49
N TYR A 47 -17.12 7.69 1.74
CA TYR A 47 -16.71 9.08 1.80
C TYR A 47 -17.87 10.02 1.49
N ASP A 48 -18.61 9.76 0.41
CA ASP A 48 -19.78 10.55 0.02
C ASP A 48 -20.87 10.51 1.12
N LYS A 49 -21.15 9.35 1.69
CA LYS A 49 -22.10 9.22 2.81
C LYS A 49 -21.65 10.00 4.05
N MET A 50 -20.36 10.04 4.35
CA MET A 50 -19.81 10.83 5.44
C MET A 50 -20.10 12.33 5.21
N ILE A 51 -19.87 12.83 3.99
CA ILE A 51 -20.14 14.22 3.61
C ILE A 51 -21.65 14.53 3.69
N GLN A 52 -22.50 13.66 3.15
CA GLN A 52 -23.97 13.81 3.19
C GLN A 52 -24.50 13.88 4.63
N ARG A 53 -23.83 13.28 5.60
CA ARG A 53 -24.15 13.41 7.04
C ARG A 53 -23.62 14.69 7.69
N GLY A 54 -23.08 15.60 6.92
CA GLY A 54 -22.56 16.89 7.41
C GLY A 54 -21.20 16.79 8.09
N LEU A 55 -20.51 15.64 8.02
CA LEU A 55 -19.17 15.48 8.59
C LEU A 55 -18.13 16.06 7.65
N LYS A 56 -17.33 17.02 8.11
CA LYS A 56 -16.25 17.62 7.33
C LYS A 56 -15.02 16.68 7.32
N PRO A 57 -14.47 16.35 6.14
CA PRO A 57 -13.24 15.58 6.05
C PRO A 57 -12.06 16.39 6.59
N ASN A 58 -11.09 15.70 7.14
CA ASN A 58 -9.82 16.25 7.58
C ASN A 58 -8.64 15.62 6.82
N SER A 59 -7.42 16.01 7.13
CA SER A 59 -6.19 15.48 6.53
C SER A 59 -6.14 13.95 6.55
N VAL A 60 -6.49 13.32 7.69
CA VAL A 60 -6.51 11.85 7.83
C VAL A 60 -7.58 11.20 6.94
N THR A 61 -8.73 11.86 6.76
CA THR A 61 -9.77 11.38 5.85
C THR A 61 -9.25 11.37 4.41
N PHE A 62 -8.58 12.44 3.98
CA PHE A 62 -8.01 12.52 2.65
C PHE A 62 -6.89 11.49 2.44
N THR A 63 -5.98 11.32 3.40
CA THR A 63 -4.98 10.23 3.32
C THR A 63 -5.65 8.87 3.14
N SER A 64 -6.73 8.60 3.89
CA SER A 64 -7.45 7.33 3.82
C SER A 64 -8.09 7.09 2.46
N ILE A 65 -8.78 8.10 1.90
CA ILE A 65 -9.46 7.94 0.60
C ILE A 65 -8.49 7.96 -0.59
N LEU A 66 -7.44 8.78 -0.55
CA LEU A 66 -6.40 8.81 -1.59
C LEU A 66 -5.63 7.49 -1.64
N SER A 67 -5.28 6.92 -0.48
CA SER A 67 -4.68 5.58 -0.39
C SER A 67 -5.62 4.51 -0.94
N SER A 68 -6.93 4.62 -0.66
CA SER A 68 -7.93 3.70 -1.21
C SER A 68 -8.02 3.78 -2.73
N CYS A 69 -7.96 4.98 -3.30
CA CYS A 69 -7.90 5.19 -4.74
C CYS A 69 -6.64 4.56 -5.34
N SER A 70 -5.48 4.73 -4.68
CA SER A 70 -4.21 4.17 -5.14
C SER A 70 -4.27 2.63 -5.20
N HIS A 71 -4.71 1.99 -4.14
CA HIS A 71 -4.81 0.51 -4.11
C HIS A 71 -5.84 -0.07 -5.09
N SER A 72 -6.78 0.75 -5.55
CA SER A 72 -7.86 0.31 -6.47
C SER A 72 -7.70 0.85 -7.90
N GLY A 73 -6.62 1.60 -8.19
CA GLY A 73 -6.35 2.14 -9.52
C GLY A 73 -7.31 3.25 -9.97
N LEU A 74 -8.00 3.91 -9.04
CA LEU A 74 -8.96 4.98 -9.32
C LEU A 74 -8.23 6.33 -9.50
N VAL A 75 -7.54 6.47 -10.64
CA VAL A 75 -6.61 7.59 -10.88
C VAL A 75 -7.33 8.93 -10.97
N ASN A 76 -8.40 9.00 -11.76
CA ASN A 76 -9.13 10.24 -11.98
C ASN A 76 -9.81 10.73 -10.70
N GLU A 77 -10.43 9.82 -9.97
CA GLU A 77 -11.09 10.11 -8.70
C GLU A 77 -10.08 10.57 -7.64
N GLY A 78 -8.93 9.90 -7.56
CA GLY A 78 -7.87 10.27 -6.63
C GLY A 78 -7.29 11.66 -6.93
N GLN A 79 -7.04 11.99 -8.20
CA GLN A 79 -6.58 13.33 -8.58
C GLN A 79 -7.64 14.40 -8.28
N ALA A 80 -8.90 14.16 -8.62
CA ALA A 80 -10.00 15.08 -8.32
C ALA A 80 -10.14 15.32 -6.81
N LEU A 81 -10.02 14.29 -5.98
CA LEU A 81 -10.05 14.41 -4.52
C LEU A 81 -8.85 15.21 -4.00
N PHE A 82 -7.66 14.99 -4.51
CA PHE A 82 -6.47 15.74 -4.13
C PHE A 82 -6.62 17.23 -4.43
N ASP A 83 -7.12 17.58 -5.62
CA ASP A 83 -7.38 18.97 -6.01
C ASP A 83 -8.47 19.62 -5.15
N SER A 84 -9.46 18.83 -4.72
CA SER A 84 -10.56 19.30 -3.87
C SER A 84 -10.12 19.69 -2.46
N MET A 85 -9.02 19.09 -1.95
CA MET A 85 -8.52 19.39 -0.60
C MET A 85 -8.33 20.87 -0.38
N MET A 86 -7.60 21.53 -1.28
CA MET A 86 -7.33 22.97 -1.19
C MET A 86 -8.55 23.80 -1.62
N ARG A 87 -9.13 23.43 -2.77
CA ARG A 87 -10.20 24.19 -3.40
C ARG A 87 -11.48 24.24 -2.58
N ASP A 88 -11.93 23.07 -2.09
CA ASP A 88 -13.27 22.93 -1.50
C ASP A 88 -13.23 22.91 0.04
N TYR A 89 -12.10 22.50 0.61
CA TYR A 89 -11.94 22.32 2.07
C TYR A 89 -10.88 23.23 2.69
N GLY A 90 -10.07 23.94 1.89
CA GLY A 90 -8.98 24.79 2.39
C GLY A 90 -7.90 24.02 3.14
N LEU A 91 -7.73 22.72 2.84
CA LEU A 91 -6.75 21.86 3.48
C LEU A 91 -5.49 21.81 2.63
N GLU A 92 -4.38 22.30 3.16
CA GLU A 92 -3.07 22.18 2.49
C GLU A 92 -2.60 20.73 2.47
N PRO A 93 -2.24 20.19 1.28
CA PRO A 93 -1.70 18.84 1.18
C PRO A 93 -0.37 18.69 1.92
N CYS A 94 -0.27 17.71 2.82
CA CYS A 94 0.96 17.32 3.49
C CYS A 94 1.68 16.19 2.73
N VAL A 95 2.87 15.82 3.19
CA VAL A 95 3.73 14.82 2.53
C VAL A 95 3.01 13.48 2.32
N GLU A 96 2.16 13.07 3.25
CA GLU A 96 1.40 11.83 3.18
C GLU A 96 0.39 11.83 2.01
N HIS A 97 -0.23 12.98 1.72
CA HIS A 97 -1.15 13.12 0.58
C HIS A 97 -0.39 13.02 -0.75
N TYR A 98 0.76 13.70 -0.84
CA TYR A 98 1.65 13.59 -2.01
C TYR A 98 2.13 12.14 -2.20
N ALA A 99 2.50 11.43 -1.13
CA ALA A 99 2.89 10.03 -1.20
C ALA A 99 1.78 9.15 -1.78
N CYS A 100 0.52 9.38 -1.39
CA CYS A 100 -0.63 8.64 -1.94
C CYS A 100 -0.82 8.91 -3.44
N ILE A 101 -0.68 10.17 -3.89
CA ILE A 101 -0.81 10.50 -5.32
C ILE A 101 0.36 9.98 -6.13
N VAL A 102 1.59 10.02 -5.60
CA VAL A 102 2.77 9.43 -6.24
C VAL A 102 2.59 7.91 -6.40
N ASP A 103 2.10 7.21 -5.37
CA ASP A 103 1.79 5.77 -5.45
C ASP A 103 0.68 5.50 -6.48
N LEU A 104 -0.38 6.31 -6.49
CA LEU A 104 -1.49 6.22 -7.44
C LEU A 104 -1.02 6.36 -8.89
N LEU A 105 -0.29 7.42 -9.21
CA LEU A 105 0.26 7.67 -10.54
C LEU A 105 1.28 6.59 -10.92
N GLY A 106 2.10 6.19 -9.95
CA GLY A 106 3.11 5.17 -10.13
C GLY A 106 2.51 3.82 -10.50
N ARG A 107 1.51 3.33 -9.77
CA ARG A 107 0.78 2.09 -10.07
C ARG A 107 0.10 2.13 -11.44
N ALA A 108 -0.35 3.29 -11.89
CA ALA A 108 -0.91 3.50 -13.22
C ALA A 108 0.14 3.60 -14.35
N GLY A 109 1.43 3.43 -14.05
CA GLY A 109 2.52 3.53 -15.01
C GLY A 109 2.93 4.96 -15.38
N ARG A 110 2.31 5.98 -14.76
CA ARG A 110 2.56 7.41 -15.01
C ARG A 110 3.76 7.93 -14.20
N THR A 111 4.87 7.17 -14.23
CA THR A 111 6.05 7.41 -13.38
C THR A 111 6.72 8.76 -13.64
N LYS A 112 6.74 9.24 -14.90
CA LYS A 112 7.28 10.57 -15.23
C LYS A 112 6.43 11.71 -14.64
N GLU A 113 5.11 11.55 -14.60
CA GLU A 113 4.22 12.52 -13.97
C GLU A 113 4.36 12.50 -12.44
N ALA A 114 4.50 11.31 -11.86
CA ALA A 114 4.80 11.16 -10.45
C ALA A 114 6.11 11.87 -10.06
N LEU A 115 7.17 11.71 -10.85
CA LEU A 115 8.45 12.42 -10.64
C LEU A 115 8.26 13.94 -10.76
N LYS A 116 7.50 14.41 -11.76
CA LYS A 116 7.20 15.84 -11.92
C LYS A 116 6.46 16.40 -10.71
N LEU A 117 5.49 15.65 -10.19
CA LEU A 117 4.76 16.02 -8.99
C LEU A 117 5.70 16.15 -7.78
N ILE A 118 6.59 15.16 -7.56
CA ILE A 118 7.57 15.21 -6.46
C ILE A 118 8.43 16.47 -6.54
N LYS A 119 8.92 16.81 -7.75
CA LYS A 119 9.76 18.01 -7.97
C LYS A 119 8.99 19.33 -7.74
N SER A 120 7.66 19.32 -7.82
CA SER A 120 6.81 20.49 -7.60
C SER A 120 6.26 20.59 -6.17
N MET A 121 6.60 19.64 -5.28
CA MET A 121 6.15 19.68 -3.88
C MET A 121 6.68 20.94 -3.18
N PRO A 122 5.83 21.64 -2.41
CA PRO A 122 6.24 22.84 -1.65
C PRO A 122 7.12 22.49 -0.42
N MET A 123 7.20 21.21 -0.05
CA MET A 123 8.02 20.69 1.04
C MET A 123 9.04 19.67 0.54
N LYS A 124 10.08 19.42 1.34
CA LYS A 124 11.10 18.41 0.99
C LYS A 124 10.50 17.00 1.01
N PRO A 125 10.62 16.24 -0.10
CA PRO A 125 10.17 14.85 -0.14
C PRO A 125 10.93 13.98 0.87
N ILE A 126 10.21 13.05 1.51
CA ILE A 126 10.78 12.08 2.45
C ILE A 126 10.91 10.70 1.81
N ALA A 127 11.57 9.78 2.48
CA ALA A 127 11.86 8.44 1.95
C ALA A 127 10.62 7.68 1.48
N SER A 128 9.46 7.84 2.14
CA SER A 128 8.22 7.16 1.71
C SER A 128 7.72 7.61 0.33
N VAL A 129 7.93 8.89 -0.04
CA VAL A 129 7.53 9.43 -1.35
C VAL A 129 8.42 8.85 -2.46
N TRP A 130 9.75 8.89 -2.25
CA TRP A 130 10.70 8.32 -3.19
C TRP A 130 10.59 6.80 -3.28
N GLY A 131 10.30 6.13 -2.15
CA GLY A 131 10.05 4.69 -2.11
C GLY A 131 8.82 4.26 -2.91
N ALA A 132 7.73 5.04 -2.86
CA ALA A 132 6.55 4.81 -3.68
C ALA A 132 6.90 4.91 -5.19
N LEU A 133 7.68 5.93 -5.58
CA LEU A 133 8.13 6.08 -6.96
C LEU A 133 9.06 4.95 -7.40
N LEU A 134 10.02 4.55 -6.56
CA LEU A 134 10.95 3.45 -6.85
C LEU A 134 10.20 2.13 -7.05
N ASN A 135 9.24 1.81 -6.18
CA ASN A 135 8.40 0.63 -6.31
C ASN A 135 7.58 0.64 -7.62
N ALA A 136 7.03 1.80 -7.98
CA ALA A 136 6.33 1.97 -9.26
C ALA A 136 7.27 1.71 -10.46
N CYS A 137 8.49 2.22 -10.40
CA CYS A 137 9.51 2.00 -11.44
C CYS A 137 9.88 0.52 -11.54
N ALA A 138 9.92 -0.21 -10.44
CA ALA A 138 10.14 -1.65 -10.45
C ALA A 138 8.99 -2.40 -11.13
N MET A 139 7.73 -2.04 -10.86
CA MET A 139 6.56 -2.63 -11.51
C MET A 139 6.54 -2.39 -13.03
N HIS A 140 6.96 -1.21 -13.47
CA HIS A 140 6.89 -0.79 -14.88
C HIS A 140 8.24 -0.81 -15.61
N ARG A 141 9.29 -1.36 -14.99
CA ARG A 141 10.66 -1.49 -15.54
C ARG A 141 11.24 -0.16 -16.04
N ASN A 142 10.91 0.94 -15.37
CA ASN A 142 11.37 2.26 -15.75
C ASN A 142 12.72 2.56 -15.07
N VAL A 143 13.83 2.33 -15.79
CA VAL A 143 15.20 2.53 -15.28
C VAL A 143 15.46 4.00 -15.02
N GLU A 144 15.13 4.89 -15.97
CA GLU A 144 15.47 6.32 -15.93
C GLU A 144 14.94 6.99 -14.65
N VAL A 145 13.65 6.82 -14.39
CA VAL A 145 13.00 7.40 -13.20
C VAL A 145 13.38 6.63 -11.93
N GLY A 146 13.59 5.31 -12.05
CA GLY A 146 13.98 4.44 -10.94
C GLY A 146 15.35 4.80 -10.38
N GLU A 147 16.34 5.12 -11.25
CA GLU A 147 17.65 5.61 -10.82
C GLU A 147 17.52 6.90 -10.01
N VAL A 148 16.76 7.88 -10.51
CA VAL A 148 16.55 9.14 -9.79
C VAL A 148 15.97 8.88 -8.40
N ALA A 149 14.92 8.06 -8.30
CA ALA A 149 14.28 7.76 -7.03
C ALA A 149 15.22 7.01 -6.06
N ALA A 150 16.00 6.05 -6.59
CA ALA A 150 16.94 5.27 -5.79
C ALA A 150 18.09 6.13 -5.24
N TYR A 151 18.67 7.02 -6.06
CA TYR A 151 19.75 7.89 -5.57
C TYR A 151 19.28 8.86 -4.49
N GLU A 152 18.10 9.44 -4.62
CA GLU A 152 17.51 10.27 -3.55
C GLU A 152 17.30 9.44 -2.25
N LEU A 153 16.88 8.17 -2.37
CA LEU A 153 16.77 7.27 -1.24
C LEU A 153 18.12 6.89 -0.62
N PHE A 154 19.18 6.76 -1.41
CA PHE A 154 20.52 6.48 -0.88
C PHE A 154 21.06 7.66 -0.07
N GLU A 155 20.72 8.90 -0.44
CA GLU A 155 21.05 10.08 0.38
C GLU A 155 20.23 10.16 1.67
N LEU A 156 18.93 9.81 1.62
CA LEU A 156 18.06 9.85 2.79
C LEU A 156 18.28 8.68 3.75
N GLU A 157 18.52 7.50 3.21
CA GLU A 157 18.64 6.24 3.95
C GLU A 157 19.82 5.39 3.42
N PRO A 158 21.07 5.83 3.61
CA PRO A 158 22.24 5.21 2.96
C PRO A 158 22.50 3.76 3.37
N ARG A 159 21.94 3.29 4.48
CA ARG A 159 22.07 1.91 4.97
C ARG A 159 20.80 1.05 4.80
N ASN A 160 19.80 1.53 4.09
CA ASN A 160 18.60 0.74 3.81
C ASN A 160 18.83 -0.17 2.60
N SER A 161 19.21 -1.43 2.84
CA SER A 161 19.47 -2.43 1.81
C SER A 161 18.29 -2.64 0.85
N SER A 162 17.04 -2.41 1.29
CA SER A 162 15.83 -2.57 0.46
C SER A 162 15.84 -1.66 -0.75
N ASN A 163 16.36 -0.43 -0.62
CA ASN A 163 16.43 0.54 -1.69
C ASN A 163 17.41 0.09 -2.80
N TYR A 164 18.58 -0.45 -2.39
CA TYR A 164 19.56 -1.01 -3.32
C TYR A 164 19.04 -2.24 -4.03
N ILE A 165 18.36 -3.15 -3.30
CA ILE A 165 17.76 -4.36 -3.85
C ILE A 165 16.67 -4.01 -4.85
N ALA A 166 15.84 -3.01 -4.57
CA ALA A 166 14.80 -2.55 -5.49
C ALA A 166 15.39 -2.06 -6.81
N LEU A 167 16.48 -1.25 -6.76
CA LEU A 167 17.17 -0.80 -7.96
C LEU A 167 17.83 -1.96 -8.71
N CYS A 168 18.47 -2.92 -8.01
CA CYS A 168 18.99 -4.14 -8.63
C CYS A 168 17.88 -4.88 -9.38
N GLY A 169 16.69 -5.04 -8.77
CA GLY A 169 15.55 -5.69 -9.43
C GLY A 169 15.09 -4.97 -10.70
N ILE A 170 15.13 -3.63 -10.72
CA ILE A 170 14.87 -2.86 -11.94
C ILE A 170 15.90 -3.18 -13.02
N TYR A 171 17.20 -3.14 -12.70
CA TYR A 171 18.27 -3.47 -13.64
C TYR A 171 18.20 -4.90 -14.14
N GLU A 172 17.94 -5.88 -13.25
CA GLU A 172 17.77 -7.29 -13.62
C GLU A 172 16.61 -7.47 -14.61
N SER A 173 15.49 -6.76 -14.38
CA SER A 173 14.30 -6.86 -15.23
C SER A 173 14.51 -6.40 -16.68
N VAL A 174 15.58 -5.62 -16.94
CA VAL A 174 15.95 -5.10 -18.27
C VAL A 174 17.30 -5.64 -18.75
N GLY A 175 17.91 -6.59 -18.03
CA GLY A 175 19.15 -7.24 -18.44
C GLY A 175 20.44 -6.44 -18.21
N MET A 176 20.42 -5.38 -17.40
CA MET A 176 21.60 -4.54 -17.08
C MET A 176 22.47 -5.19 -15.98
N LEU A 177 23.01 -6.38 -16.23
CA LEU A 177 23.71 -7.17 -15.23
C LEU A 177 24.98 -6.50 -14.67
N ASP A 178 25.68 -5.70 -15.49
CA ASP A 178 26.85 -4.95 -15.04
C ASP A 178 26.47 -3.94 -13.93
N LYS A 179 25.35 -3.23 -14.07
CA LYS A 179 24.85 -2.31 -13.04
C LYS A 179 24.42 -3.05 -11.78
N VAL A 180 23.86 -4.25 -11.91
CA VAL A 180 23.53 -5.11 -10.76
C VAL A 180 24.79 -5.47 -9.97
N ALA A 181 25.87 -5.88 -10.67
CA ALA A 181 27.15 -6.21 -10.04
C ALA A 181 27.73 -5.01 -9.27
N ILE A 182 27.70 -3.81 -9.86
CA ILE A 182 28.15 -2.57 -9.23
C ILE A 182 27.35 -2.28 -7.95
N MET A 183 26.01 -2.38 -7.99
CA MET A 183 25.18 -2.13 -6.82
C MET A 183 25.40 -3.16 -5.70
N ARG A 184 25.59 -4.43 -6.06
CA ARG A 184 25.90 -5.48 -5.08
C ARG A 184 27.28 -5.29 -4.44
N ALA A 185 28.29 -4.88 -5.21
CA ALA A 185 29.60 -4.50 -4.68
C ALA A 185 29.49 -3.35 -3.69
N ARG A 186 28.74 -2.29 -4.03
CA ARG A 186 28.51 -1.15 -3.13
C ARG A 186 27.80 -1.57 -1.85
N MET A 187 26.79 -2.46 -1.91
CA MET A 187 26.15 -3.00 -0.71
C MET A 187 27.16 -3.74 0.18
N HIS A 188 28.05 -4.54 -0.42
CA HIS A 188 29.09 -5.27 0.31
C HIS A 188 30.08 -4.32 0.98
N GLU A 189 30.56 -3.28 0.28
CA GLU A 189 31.45 -2.23 0.84
C GLU A 189 30.82 -1.52 2.03
N LEU A 190 29.51 -1.30 2.01
CA LEU A 190 28.75 -0.68 3.10
C LEU A 190 28.40 -1.67 4.24
N GLY A 191 28.85 -2.94 4.14
CA GLY A 191 28.58 -3.98 5.13
C GLY A 191 27.10 -4.35 5.21
N MET A 192 26.35 -4.15 4.15
CA MET A 192 24.90 -4.46 4.12
C MET A 192 24.68 -5.91 3.74
N THR A 193 23.93 -6.62 4.59
CA THR A 193 23.44 -7.96 4.30
C THR A 193 21.92 -7.92 4.17
N LYS A 194 21.38 -8.65 3.19
CA LYS A 194 19.94 -8.86 3.10
C LYS A 194 19.52 -9.80 4.21
N ALA A 195 18.63 -9.36 5.10
CA ALA A 195 17.96 -10.29 6.01
C ALA A 195 17.15 -11.30 5.19
N PRO A 196 17.32 -12.60 5.39
CA PRO A 196 16.52 -13.60 4.68
C PRO A 196 15.05 -13.41 5.01
N GLY A 197 14.18 -13.59 4.00
CA GLY A 197 12.73 -13.60 4.24
C GLY A 197 12.38 -14.70 5.24
N CYS A 198 11.62 -14.37 6.26
CA CYS A 198 11.14 -15.33 7.23
C CYS A 198 9.62 -15.28 7.37
N SER A 199 9.04 -16.44 7.64
CA SER A 199 7.65 -16.61 8.03
C SER A 199 7.58 -17.43 9.30
N TRP A 200 6.52 -17.28 10.07
CA TRP A 200 6.33 -18.06 11.30
C TRP A 200 4.90 -18.53 11.45
N ILE A 201 4.75 -19.68 12.06
CA ILE A 201 3.45 -20.23 12.46
C ILE A 201 3.48 -20.61 13.94
N HIS A 202 2.32 -20.50 14.58
CA HIS A 202 2.11 -20.97 15.94
C HIS A 202 1.58 -22.41 15.90
N MET A 203 2.37 -23.36 16.37
CA MET A 203 1.98 -24.77 16.48
C MET A 203 2.20 -25.30 17.89
N LYS A 204 1.15 -25.85 18.52
CA LYS A 204 1.21 -26.48 19.85
C LYS A 204 1.95 -25.65 20.89
N GLY A 205 1.68 -24.32 20.95
CA GLY A 205 2.29 -23.40 21.92
C GLY A 205 3.76 -23.01 21.62
N ARG A 206 4.28 -23.36 20.46
CA ARG A 206 5.63 -22.93 20.01
C ARG A 206 5.54 -22.15 18.70
N VAL A 207 6.43 -21.15 18.56
CA VAL A 207 6.62 -20.45 17.29
C VAL A 207 7.62 -21.21 16.45
N GLN A 208 7.20 -21.69 15.27
CA GLN A 208 8.09 -22.23 14.27
C GLN A 208 8.42 -21.13 13.26
N VAL A 209 9.71 -20.85 13.08
CA VAL A 209 10.21 -19.84 12.11
C VAL A 209 10.77 -20.58 10.90
N PHE A 210 10.48 -20.07 9.71
CA PHE A 210 10.96 -20.58 8.44
C PHE A 210 11.69 -19.46 7.71
N TYR A 211 12.89 -19.72 7.22
CA TYR A 211 13.67 -18.81 6.40
C TYR A 211 13.65 -19.25 4.94
N GLN A 212 13.75 -18.30 4.03
CA GLN A 212 13.88 -18.61 2.60
C GLN A 212 15.16 -19.44 2.37
N GLY A 213 14.99 -20.66 1.86
CA GLY A 213 16.09 -21.60 1.62
C GLY A 213 16.29 -22.66 2.71
N ASP A 214 15.49 -22.67 3.77
CA ASP A 214 15.52 -23.74 4.77
C ASP A 214 15.08 -25.07 4.16
N VAL A 215 15.98 -26.06 4.19
CA VAL A 215 15.73 -27.41 3.66
C VAL A 215 15.09 -28.32 4.71
N CYS A 216 15.00 -27.89 5.96
CA CYS A 216 14.59 -28.70 7.12
C CYS A 216 13.11 -28.61 7.47
N CYS A 217 12.24 -28.36 6.50
CA CYS A 217 10.80 -28.31 6.78
C CYS A 217 10.19 -29.71 6.63
N PRO A 218 9.40 -30.21 7.61
CA PRO A 218 8.56 -31.41 7.40
C PRO A 218 7.47 -31.04 6.38
N SER A 219 7.77 -31.30 5.11
CA SER A 219 7.09 -30.74 3.94
C SER A 219 5.61 -31.13 3.81
N GLU A 220 5.21 -32.32 4.21
CA GLU A 220 3.84 -32.82 4.01
C GLU A 220 2.81 -32.12 4.90
N MET A 221 3.10 -31.94 6.19
CA MET A 221 2.13 -31.34 7.13
C MET A 221 1.91 -29.83 6.92
N VAL A 222 2.93 -29.12 6.40
CA VAL A 222 2.82 -27.69 6.09
C VAL A 222 2.06 -27.47 4.80
N LEU A 223 2.28 -28.33 3.81
CA LEU A 223 1.57 -28.31 2.52
C LEU A 223 0.07 -28.60 2.72
N ASP A 224 -0.30 -29.53 3.56
CA ASP A 224 -1.70 -29.85 3.89
C ASP A 224 -2.40 -28.66 4.57
N VAL A 225 -1.72 -27.97 5.49
CA VAL A 225 -2.26 -26.77 6.16
C VAL A 225 -2.40 -25.61 5.17
N LEU A 226 -1.42 -25.39 4.30
CA LEU A 226 -1.48 -24.36 3.27
C LEU A 226 -2.58 -24.65 2.26
N ASP A 227 -2.73 -25.88 1.79
CA ASP A 227 -3.80 -26.28 0.87
C ASP A 227 -5.19 -26.12 1.52
N GLY A 228 -5.32 -26.46 2.80
CA GLY A 228 -6.53 -26.18 3.59
C GLY A 228 -6.84 -24.67 3.70
N LEU A 229 -5.84 -23.85 3.96
CA LEU A 229 -6.00 -22.39 4.01
C LEU A 229 -6.37 -21.80 2.64
N TYR A 230 -5.73 -22.25 1.56
CA TYR A 230 -6.07 -21.84 0.20
C TYR A 230 -7.51 -22.18 -0.15
N LYS A 231 -7.99 -23.37 0.18
CA LYS A 231 -9.39 -23.78 -0.03
C LYS A 231 -10.37 -22.90 0.75
N ILE A 232 -10.07 -22.58 2.01
CA ILE A 232 -10.91 -21.71 2.85
C ILE A 232 -10.93 -20.27 2.29
N MET A 233 -9.80 -19.75 1.85
CA MET A 233 -9.70 -18.41 1.25
C MET A 233 -10.46 -18.32 -0.08
N ALA A 234 -10.35 -19.33 -0.94
CA ALA A 234 -11.07 -19.41 -2.20
C ALA A 234 -12.60 -19.47 -1.99
N ILE A 235 -13.09 -20.23 -1.02
CA ILE A 235 -14.52 -20.33 -0.68
C ILE A 235 -15.05 -19.00 -0.11
N ARG A 236 -14.26 -18.28 0.68
CA ARG A 236 -14.65 -16.95 1.20
C ARG A 236 -14.71 -15.90 0.09
N SER A 237 -13.74 -15.89 -0.81
CA SER A 237 -13.73 -14.96 -1.96
C SER A 237 -14.98 -15.11 -2.85
N LEU A 238 -15.49 -16.32 -3.03
CA LEU A 238 -16.71 -16.59 -3.82
C LEU A 238 -18.02 -16.20 -3.09
N ARG A 239 -18.02 -16.17 -1.74
CA ARG A 239 -19.21 -15.75 -0.98
C ARG A 239 -19.34 -14.23 -0.83
N ASP A 240 -18.22 -13.52 -0.82
CA ASP A 240 -18.20 -12.06 -0.61
C ASP A 240 -18.73 -11.29 -1.82
N THR A 241 -18.65 -11.83 -3.04
CA THR A 241 -19.14 -11.17 -4.27
C THR A 241 -20.67 -11.06 -4.36
N ASN A 242 -21.43 -11.90 -3.67
CA ASN A 242 -22.89 -11.92 -3.77
C ASN A 242 -23.64 -11.11 -2.69
N HIS A 243 -22.96 -10.62 -1.65
CA HIS A 243 -23.63 -9.96 -0.51
C HIS A 243 -23.38 -8.44 -0.39
N GLU A 244 -22.58 -7.83 -1.28
CA GLU A 244 -22.01 -6.51 -1.02
C GLU A 244 -22.84 -5.31 -1.48
N LEU A 245 -23.77 -5.48 -2.40
CA LEU A 245 -24.56 -4.36 -2.95
C LEU A 245 -25.75 -3.97 -2.05
N ASN A 246 -26.33 -4.92 -1.32
CA ASN A 246 -27.59 -4.70 -0.61
C ASN A 246 -27.48 -3.93 0.72
N TRP A 247 -26.30 -3.77 1.32
CA TRP A 247 -26.21 -3.08 2.62
C TRP A 247 -25.94 -1.58 2.50
N LEU A 248 -25.45 -1.13 1.34
CA LEU A 248 -25.26 0.31 1.08
C LEU A 248 -26.60 1.05 0.93
N GLU A 249 -27.66 0.34 0.54
CA GLU A 249 -28.98 0.93 0.30
C GLU A 249 -29.84 1.01 1.57
N GLY A 250 -29.56 0.25 2.61
CA GLY A 250 -30.38 0.09 3.82
C GLY A 250 -29.90 0.82 5.09
N SER A 251 -28.93 1.75 5.03
CA SER A 251 -28.40 2.43 6.23
C SER A 251 -28.39 3.94 6.13
#